data_4ea2fac4cb9033535b75431c31dee59d
#
_entry.id   4ea2fac4cb9033535b75431c31dee59d
#
_cell.length_a   1.000
_cell.length_b   1.000
_cell.length_c   1.000
_cell.angle_alpha   90.00
_cell.angle_beta   90.00
_cell.angle_gamma   90.00
#
_symmetry.space_group_name_H-M   'P 1'
#
loop_
_entity.id
_entity.type
_entity.pdbx_description
1 polymer ?
#
loop_
_entity_poly.entity_id
_entity_poly.type
_entity_poly.pdbx_seq_one_letter_code
_entity_poly.pdbx_strand_id
1 'polypeptide(L)'
;VIFWHSHEMLFGFVSAIVVGFLLTAVQTWTSTPSIKGAPLAGLTALWLAGRLGAVFNWPQPEFYALLDLAFLPSAAFFLARPIFKVRQYRNMFFVPVLLLMTLANGLMHAGVIYHDPVWISQGANLCVWLVVFIMGVLGGRVIPMFTANGTRTQKTEPIKALEKVTLGSTLLLALIHGLNLQQQLAPWLMAALFGIAGVSHGVRWLRWRFWVGLRTPLVWSLHTAYCFIPMGLLTAAGGHALGITIAPSTLLHFFTAGAMGALIVAMMSRVSLGHSGRPLSPAKLMTPCFAAIFLAGLCRSLMVVLLPQWHELWLNLSSALWLCAFAGFIWVYTPILTRPRIDGKPG
;
A
#
# COMPACT_ATOMS: atom_id res chain seq x y z
N VAL A 1 -13.75 -16.72 6.62
CA VAL A 1 -12.31 -16.46 6.86
C VAL A 1 -11.72 -15.62 5.72
N ILE A 2 -11.88 -16.01 4.45
CA ILE A 2 -11.24 -15.29 3.30
C ILE A 2 -11.74 -13.84 3.18
N PHE A 3 -13.06 -13.61 3.28
CA PHE A 3 -13.62 -12.25 3.28
C PHE A 3 -13.02 -11.42 4.41
N TRP A 4 -13.07 -11.91 5.63
CA TRP A 4 -12.57 -11.21 6.81
C TRP A 4 -11.09 -10.83 6.65
N HIS A 5 -10.26 -11.77 6.23
CA HIS A 5 -8.83 -11.52 6.02
C HIS A 5 -8.60 -10.43 4.96
N SER A 6 -9.20 -10.57 3.78
CA SER A 6 -8.98 -9.60 2.69
C SER A 6 -9.56 -8.22 3.02
N HIS A 7 -10.73 -8.17 3.64
CA HIS A 7 -11.40 -6.93 4.03
C HIS A 7 -10.60 -6.19 5.11
N GLU A 8 -10.25 -6.86 6.21
CA GLU A 8 -9.52 -6.21 7.31
C GLU A 8 -8.11 -5.80 6.93
N MET A 9 -7.43 -6.57 6.07
CA MET A 9 -6.11 -6.17 5.57
C MET A 9 -6.19 -4.96 4.64
N LEU A 10 -7.20 -4.84 3.79
CA LEU A 10 -7.33 -3.75 2.82
C LEU A 10 -8.02 -2.53 3.42
N PHE A 11 -9.20 -2.69 4.00
CA PHE A 11 -10.02 -1.56 4.48
C PHE A 11 -9.83 -1.27 5.96
N GLY A 12 -9.40 -2.24 6.74
CA GLY A 12 -8.96 -2.02 8.12
C GLY A 12 -7.55 -1.45 8.17
N PHE A 13 -6.56 -2.21 7.73
CA PHE A 13 -5.15 -1.88 7.93
C PHE A 13 -4.61 -0.92 6.86
N VAL A 14 -4.62 -1.31 5.58
CA VAL A 14 -3.98 -0.52 4.50
C VAL A 14 -4.66 0.84 4.33
N SER A 15 -6.00 0.89 4.35
CA SER A 15 -6.75 2.15 4.21
C SER A 15 -6.45 3.13 5.33
N ALA A 16 -6.33 2.67 6.59
CA ALA A 16 -5.95 3.55 7.71
C ALA A 16 -4.57 4.17 7.50
N ILE A 17 -3.60 3.38 7.03
CA ILE A 17 -2.24 3.86 6.73
C ILE A 17 -2.24 4.87 5.56
N VAL A 18 -2.95 4.56 4.47
CA VAL A 18 -3.08 5.44 3.31
C VAL A 18 -3.71 6.77 3.72
N VAL A 19 -4.83 6.74 4.45
CA VAL A 19 -5.52 7.94 4.94
C VAL A 19 -4.63 8.75 5.88
N GLY A 20 -4.00 8.11 6.87
CA GLY A 20 -3.09 8.77 7.79
C GLY A 20 -1.92 9.45 7.06
N PHE A 21 -1.33 8.77 6.07
CA PHE A 21 -0.28 9.33 5.24
C PHE A 21 -0.78 10.53 4.41
N LEU A 22 -1.92 10.42 3.73
CA LEU A 22 -2.45 11.49 2.88
C LEU A 22 -2.85 12.72 3.68
N LEU A 23 -3.52 12.55 4.83
CA LEU A 23 -3.90 13.66 5.72
C LEU A 23 -2.69 14.33 6.35
N THR A 24 -1.59 13.63 6.54
CA THR A 24 -0.33 14.21 6.99
C THR A 24 0.38 14.94 5.84
N ALA A 25 0.48 14.31 4.67
CA ALA A 25 1.18 14.84 3.52
C ALA A 25 0.50 16.10 2.93
N VAL A 26 -0.83 16.19 2.99
CA VAL A 26 -1.57 17.35 2.47
C VAL A 26 -1.17 18.66 3.13
N GLN A 27 -0.77 18.65 4.40
CA GLN A 27 -0.27 19.85 5.08
C GLN A 27 0.99 20.40 4.40
N THR A 28 1.93 19.50 4.06
CA THR A 28 3.15 19.87 3.35
C THR A 28 2.85 20.36 1.94
N TRP A 29 1.89 19.74 1.25
CA TRP A 29 1.55 20.12 -0.12
C TRP A 29 0.85 21.46 -0.23
N THR A 30 -0.01 21.79 0.74
CA THR A 30 -0.89 22.96 0.70
C THR A 30 -0.45 24.08 1.64
N SER A 31 0.57 23.83 2.48
CA SER A 31 0.94 24.73 3.59
C SER A 31 -0.26 25.11 4.47
N THR A 32 -1.28 24.24 4.53
CA THR A 32 -2.52 24.45 5.29
C THR A 32 -2.63 23.32 6.33
N PRO A 33 -2.99 23.61 7.59
CA PRO A 33 -3.20 22.56 8.59
C PRO A 33 -4.25 21.55 8.14
N SER A 34 -3.97 20.27 8.36
CA SER A 34 -4.93 19.19 8.21
C SER A 34 -5.84 19.08 9.46
N ILE A 35 -6.75 18.12 9.46
CA ILE A 35 -7.60 17.87 10.63
C ILE A 35 -6.77 17.42 11.84
N LYS A 36 -7.15 17.91 13.01
CA LYS A 36 -6.60 17.54 14.32
C LYS A 36 -7.68 17.63 15.40
N GLY A 37 -7.40 17.10 16.58
CA GLY A 37 -8.35 17.13 17.70
C GLY A 37 -9.65 16.36 17.39
N ALA A 38 -10.80 16.94 17.71
CA ALA A 38 -12.10 16.28 17.60
C ALA A 38 -12.46 15.74 16.20
N PRO A 39 -12.21 16.44 15.07
CA PRO A 39 -12.44 15.86 13.73
C PRO A 39 -11.59 14.64 13.42
N LEU A 40 -10.32 14.63 13.84
CA LEU A 40 -9.46 13.45 13.68
C LEU A 40 -9.91 12.31 14.58
N ALA A 41 -10.27 12.60 15.83
CA ALA A 41 -10.81 11.60 16.75
C ALA A 41 -12.12 10.99 16.21
N GLY A 42 -13.02 11.82 15.65
CA GLY A 42 -14.24 11.34 15.01
C GLY A 42 -13.97 10.42 13.80
N LEU A 43 -13.01 10.76 12.94
CA LEU A 43 -12.60 9.91 11.82
C LEU A 43 -12.00 8.58 12.30
N THR A 44 -11.18 8.62 13.36
CA THR A 44 -10.61 7.41 13.98
C THR A 44 -11.69 6.56 14.64
N ALA A 45 -12.65 7.16 15.32
CA ALA A 45 -13.77 6.45 15.93
C ALA A 45 -14.65 5.76 14.87
N LEU A 46 -14.87 6.41 13.73
CA LEU A 46 -15.61 5.83 12.60
C LEU A 46 -14.88 4.60 12.03
N TRP A 47 -13.55 4.70 11.83
CA TRP A 47 -12.73 3.56 11.43
C TRP A 47 -12.80 2.41 12.45
N LEU A 48 -12.68 2.73 13.75
CA LEU A 48 -12.74 1.74 14.83
C LEU A 48 -14.12 1.06 14.90
N ALA A 49 -15.22 1.80 14.70
CA ALA A 49 -16.56 1.24 14.67
C ALA A 49 -16.69 0.14 13.58
N GLY A 50 -16.12 0.37 12.40
CA GLY A 50 -16.03 -0.66 11.36
C GLY A 50 -15.25 -1.90 11.83
N ARG A 51 -14.14 -1.72 12.54
CA ARG A 51 -13.35 -2.88 13.06
C ARG A 51 -14.10 -3.66 14.14
N LEU A 52 -14.75 -2.96 15.05
CA LEU A 52 -15.56 -3.59 16.08
C LEU A 52 -16.76 -4.36 15.48
N GLY A 53 -17.42 -3.80 14.46
CA GLY A 53 -18.48 -4.49 13.73
C GLY A 53 -18.02 -5.79 13.09
N ALA A 54 -16.82 -5.83 12.53
CA ALA A 54 -16.22 -7.03 11.93
C ALA A 54 -15.88 -8.11 12.97
N VAL A 55 -15.38 -7.72 14.16
CA VAL A 55 -14.99 -8.63 15.22
C VAL A 55 -16.20 -9.24 15.92
N PHE A 56 -17.22 -8.42 16.21
CA PHE A 56 -18.40 -8.85 16.96
C PHE A 56 -19.53 -9.42 16.10
N ASN A 57 -19.29 -9.67 14.80
CA ASN A 57 -20.30 -10.19 13.88
C ASN A 57 -21.63 -9.46 14.01
N TRP A 58 -21.62 -8.15 13.78
CA TRP A 58 -22.81 -7.31 13.93
C TRP A 58 -24.02 -7.95 13.23
N PRO A 59 -25.17 -8.12 13.91
CA PRO A 59 -26.27 -8.92 13.41
C PRO A 59 -26.99 -8.34 12.18
N GLN A 60 -26.69 -7.07 11.83
CA GLN A 60 -27.25 -6.37 10.68
C GLN A 60 -26.11 -5.99 9.72
N PRO A 61 -25.81 -6.83 8.72
CA PRO A 61 -24.69 -6.61 7.81
C PRO A 61 -24.79 -5.29 7.03
N GLU A 62 -26.01 -4.81 6.75
CA GLU A 62 -26.23 -3.53 6.06
C GLU A 62 -25.81 -2.33 6.94
N PHE A 63 -26.12 -2.37 8.23
CA PHE A 63 -25.72 -1.31 9.16
C PHE A 63 -24.21 -1.29 9.37
N TYR A 64 -23.61 -2.48 9.51
CA TYR A 64 -22.16 -2.59 9.56
C TYR A 64 -21.51 -2.03 8.30
N ALA A 65 -22.03 -2.38 7.11
CA ALA A 65 -21.55 -1.87 5.83
C ALA A 65 -21.60 -0.33 5.78
N LEU A 66 -22.70 0.29 6.21
CA LEU A 66 -22.83 1.76 6.22
C LEU A 66 -21.76 2.43 7.10
N LEU A 67 -21.50 1.90 8.29
CA LEU A 67 -20.48 2.46 9.19
C LEU A 67 -19.09 2.34 8.61
N ASP A 68 -18.75 1.16 8.07
CA ASP A 68 -17.43 0.90 7.50
C ASP A 68 -17.20 1.71 6.22
N LEU A 69 -18.21 1.80 5.35
CA LEU A 69 -18.16 2.59 4.12
C LEU A 69 -18.00 4.09 4.36
N ALA A 70 -18.44 4.63 5.49
CA ALA A 70 -18.38 6.05 5.77
C ALA A 70 -16.96 6.58 6.02
N PHE A 71 -16.00 5.72 6.36
CA PHE A 71 -14.62 6.11 6.68
C PHE A 71 -13.88 6.77 5.51
N LEU A 72 -13.82 6.11 4.36
CA LEU A 72 -13.05 6.59 3.20
C LEU A 72 -13.63 7.87 2.57
N PRO A 73 -14.95 8.03 2.37
CA PRO A 73 -15.53 9.29 1.90
C PRO A 73 -15.29 10.46 2.87
N SER A 74 -15.38 10.21 4.18
CA SER A 74 -15.04 11.22 5.19
C SER A 74 -13.58 11.65 5.09
N ALA A 75 -12.66 10.69 4.93
CA ALA A 75 -11.24 10.96 4.70
C ALA A 75 -11.02 11.75 3.39
N ALA A 76 -11.71 11.37 2.30
CA ALA A 76 -11.66 12.06 1.02
C ALA A 76 -12.14 13.52 1.13
N PHE A 77 -13.21 13.77 1.89
CA PHE A 77 -13.70 15.11 2.18
C PHE A 77 -12.67 15.96 2.93
N PHE A 78 -12.06 15.42 4.00
CA PHE A 78 -11.04 16.13 4.75
C PHE A 78 -9.76 16.36 3.93
N LEU A 79 -9.40 15.45 3.04
CA LEU A 79 -8.29 15.62 2.11
C LEU A 79 -8.57 16.70 1.06
N ALA A 80 -9.79 16.75 0.52
CA ALA A 80 -10.20 17.67 -0.52
C ALA A 80 -10.18 19.14 -0.05
N ARG A 81 -10.63 19.41 1.19
CA ARG A 81 -10.78 20.78 1.72
C ARG A 81 -9.51 21.66 1.57
N PRO A 82 -8.32 21.28 2.08
CA PRO A 82 -7.12 22.09 1.94
C PRO A 82 -6.67 22.20 0.49
N ILE A 83 -6.83 21.16 -0.34
CA ILE A 83 -6.44 21.16 -1.76
C ILE A 83 -7.29 22.18 -2.54
N PHE A 84 -8.61 22.19 -2.34
CA PHE A 84 -9.51 23.18 -2.97
C PHE A 84 -9.23 24.60 -2.48
N LYS A 85 -8.98 24.78 -1.17
CA LYS A 85 -8.70 26.10 -0.58
C LYS A 85 -7.53 26.79 -1.23
N VAL A 86 -6.44 26.05 -1.54
CA VAL A 86 -5.23 26.61 -2.16
C VAL A 86 -5.16 26.36 -3.67
N ARG A 87 -6.21 25.79 -4.27
CA ARG A 87 -6.31 25.47 -5.72
C ARG A 87 -5.15 24.60 -6.24
N GLN A 88 -4.61 23.70 -5.38
CA GLN A 88 -3.50 22.83 -5.74
C GLN A 88 -3.98 21.52 -6.38
N TYR A 89 -4.56 21.58 -7.56
CA TYR A 89 -5.22 20.46 -8.23
C TYR A 89 -4.31 19.27 -8.58
N ARG A 90 -2.98 19.46 -8.55
CA ARG A 90 -2.03 18.38 -8.84
C ARG A 90 -2.21 17.13 -7.95
N ASN A 91 -2.68 17.30 -6.72
CA ASN A 91 -2.91 16.20 -5.77
C ASN A 91 -4.40 15.84 -5.62
N MET A 92 -5.28 16.48 -6.38
CA MET A 92 -6.73 16.23 -6.32
C MET A 92 -7.10 14.79 -6.71
N PHE A 93 -6.31 14.15 -7.57
CA PHE A 93 -6.57 12.78 -8.02
C PHE A 93 -6.64 11.74 -6.88
N PHE A 94 -6.06 12.02 -5.71
CA PHE A 94 -6.21 11.14 -4.54
C PHE A 94 -7.65 11.08 -4.03
N VAL A 95 -8.44 12.14 -4.23
CA VAL A 95 -9.86 12.17 -3.80
C VAL A 95 -10.68 11.12 -4.57
N PRO A 96 -10.73 11.11 -5.91
CA PRO A 96 -11.44 10.07 -6.64
C PRO A 96 -10.86 8.66 -6.39
N VAL A 97 -9.55 8.52 -6.12
CA VAL A 97 -8.99 7.21 -5.75
C VAL A 97 -9.56 6.70 -4.42
N LEU A 98 -9.67 7.56 -3.38
CA LEU A 98 -10.33 7.17 -2.13
C LEU A 98 -11.81 6.84 -2.31
N LEU A 99 -12.52 7.55 -3.20
CA LEU A 99 -13.92 7.24 -3.53
C LEU A 99 -14.05 5.92 -4.31
N LEU A 100 -13.12 5.61 -5.20
CA LEU A 100 -13.05 4.29 -5.86
C LEU A 100 -12.70 3.17 -4.87
N MET A 101 -11.86 3.44 -3.86
CA MET A 101 -11.64 2.49 -2.77
C MET A 101 -12.92 2.30 -1.94
N THR A 102 -13.74 3.35 -1.75
CA THR A 102 -15.08 3.20 -1.14
C THR A 102 -15.98 2.29 -1.97
N LEU A 103 -16.00 2.46 -3.28
CA LEU A 103 -16.75 1.59 -4.18
C LEU A 103 -16.26 0.13 -4.07
N ALA A 104 -14.94 -0.07 -4.04
CA ALA A 104 -14.33 -1.39 -3.86
C ALA A 104 -14.76 -2.05 -2.55
N ASN A 105 -14.81 -1.28 -1.46
CA ASN A 105 -15.33 -1.73 -0.16
C ASN A 105 -16.83 -2.07 -0.25
N GLY A 106 -17.61 -1.22 -0.91
CA GLY A 106 -19.04 -1.45 -1.16
C GLY A 106 -19.32 -2.74 -1.93
N LEU A 107 -18.51 -3.06 -2.94
CA LEU A 107 -18.60 -4.34 -3.65
C LEU A 107 -18.34 -5.53 -2.72
N MET A 108 -17.37 -5.44 -1.83
CA MET A 108 -17.11 -6.53 -0.87
C MET A 108 -18.28 -6.73 0.09
N HIS A 109 -18.85 -5.65 0.63
CA HIS A 109 -20.04 -5.73 1.49
C HIS A 109 -21.27 -6.25 0.73
N ALA A 110 -21.52 -5.74 -0.47
CA ALA A 110 -22.60 -6.22 -1.32
C ALA A 110 -22.43 -7.72 -1.63
N GLY A 111 -21.22 -8.18 -1.92
CA GLY A 111 -20.93 -9.60 -2.12
C GLY A 111 -21.26 -10.49 -0.90
N VAL A 112 -21.11 -9.97 0.32
CA VAL A 112 -21.53 -10.66 1.54
C VAL A 112 -23.06 -10.67 1.67
N ILE A 113 -23.71 -9.49 1.49
CA ILE A 113 -25.17 -9.32 1.66
C ILE A 113 -25.94 -10.16 0.63
N TYR A 114 -25.48 -10.17 -0.64
CA TYR A 114 -26.12 -10.89 -1.73
C TYR A 114 -25.54 -12.28 -1.98
N HIS A 115 -24.60 -12.76 -1.12
CA HIS A 115 -23.93 -14.06 -1.24
C HIS A 115 -23.21 -14.29 -2.57
N ASP A 116 -22.64 -13.22 -3.17
CA ASP A 116 -21.90 -13.27 -4.43
C ASP A 116 -20.39 -13.15 -4.23
N PRO A 117 -19.63 -14.26 -4.32
CA PRO A 117 -18.18 -14.25 -4.14
C PRO A 117 -17.44 -13.48 -5.26
N VAL A 118 -18.07 -13.26 -6.43
CA VAL A 118 -17.45 -12.49 -7.52
C VAL A 118 -17.30 -11.03 -7.10
N TRP A 119 -18.31 -10.44 -6.48
CA TRP A 119 -18.24 -9.06 -6.00
C TRP A 119 -17.22 -8.89 -4.89
N ILE A 120 -17.08 -9.89 -4.00
CA ILE A 120 -16.04 -9.87 -2.96
C ILE A 120 -14.64 -9.84 -3.60
N SER A 121 -14.39 -10.73 -4.56
CA SER A 121 -13.09 -10.79 -5.23
C SER A 121 -12.82 -9.55 -6.09
N GLN A 122 -13.83 -9.03 -6.76
CA GLN A 122 -13.75 -7.82 -7.58
C GLN A 122 -13.42 -6.59 -6.74
N GLY A 123 -14.09 -6.41 -5.58
CA GLY A 123 -13.81 -5.32 -4.66
C GLY A 123 -12.39 -5.41 -4.10
N ALA A 124 -11.94 -6.59 -3.68
CA ALA A 124 -10.59 -6.80 -3.20
C ALA A 124 -9.53 -6.50 -4.29
N ASN A 125 -9.73 -7.00 -5.50
CA ASN A 125 -8.84 -6.73 -6.63
C ASN A 125 -8.77 -5.23 -6.95
N LEU A 126 -9.91 -4.55 -7.08
CA LEU A 126 -9.95 -3.11 -7.34
C LEU A 126 -9.17 -2.35 -6.28
N CYS A 127 -9.38 -2.64 -5.00
CA CYS A 127 -8.65 -1.99 -3.90
C CYS A 127 -7.13 -2.20 -4.01
N VAL A 128 -6.69 -3.46 -4.23
CA VAL A 128 -5.25 -3.75 -4.37
C VAL A 128 -4.63 -2.95 -5.51
N TRP A 129 -5.25 -2.92 -6.69
CA TRP A 129 -4.73 -2.18 -7.84
C TRP A 129 -4.72 -0.66 -7.63
N LEU A 130 -5.72 -0.11 -6.95
CA LEU A 130 -5.74 1.31 -6.57
C LEU A 130 -4.60 1.64 -5.60
N VAL A 131 -4.31 0.75 -4.64
CA VAL A 131 -3.17 0.94 -3.72
C VAL A 131 -1.84 0.77 -4.45
N VAL A 132 -1.70 -0.17 -5.40
CA VAL A 132 -0.51 -0.28 -6.27
C VAL A 132 -0.30 1.03 -7.04
N PHE A 133 -1.36 1.62 -7.59
CA PHE A 133 -1.29 2.93 -8.25
C PHE A 133 -0.83 4.04 -7.28
N ILE A 134 -1.40 4.11 -6.07
CA ILE A 134 -0.96 5.04 -5.02
C ILE A 134 0.53 4.85 -4.71
N MET A 135 0.97 3.60 -4.51
CA MET A 135 2.39 3.28 -4.26
C MET A 135 3.27 3.69 -5.45
N GLY A 136 2.80 3.51 -6.67
CA GLY A 136 3.48 3.98 -7.88
C GLY A 136 3.68 5.50 -7.88
N VAL A 137 2.63 6.26 -7.58
CA VAL A 137 2.69 7.72 -7.52
C VAL A 137 3.56 8.22 -6.36
N LEU A 138 3.30 7.73 -5.14
CA LEU A 138 4.02 8.18 -3.95
C LEU A 138 5.47 7.69 -3.96
N GLY A 139 5.72 6.44 -4.36
CA GLY A 139 7.07 5.88 -4.46
C GLY A 139 7.96 6.71 -5.37
N GLY A 140 7.45 7.13 -6.53
CA GLY A 140 8.19 8.00 -7.44
C GLY A 140 8.53 9.38 -6.92
N ARG A 141 7.77 9.87 -5.94
CA ARG A 141 8.03 11.17 -5.31
C ARG A 141 8.97 11.03 -4.10
N VAL A 142 8.72 10.03 -3.25
CA VAL A 142 9.38 9.95 -1.94
C VAL A 142 10.65 9.10 -1.95
N ILE A 143 10.71 7.99 -2.72
CA ILE A 143 11.88 7.10 -2.69
C ILE A 143 13.14 7.82 -3.22
N PRO A 144 13.13 8.50 -4.41
CA PRO A 144 14.30 9.23 -4.86
C PRO A 144 14.74 10.35 -3.92
N MET A 145 13.76 11.05 -3.31
CA MET A 145 14.03 12.11 -2.33
C MET A 145 14.67 11.54 -1.05
N PHE A 146 14.13 10.43 -0.53
CA PHE A 146 14.65 9.81 0.68
C PHE A 146 16.00 9.13 0.45
N THR A 147 16.23 8.60 -0.76
CA THR A 147 17.53 8.10 -1.16
C THR A 147 18.57 9.21 -1.15
N ALA A 148 18.31 10.32 -1.84
CA ALA A 148 19.21 11.46 -1.87
C ALA A 148 19.52 12.00 -0.47
N ASN A 149 18.49 12.24 0.34
CA ASN A 149 18.65 12.78 1.69
C ASN A 149 19.37 11.81 2.65
N GLY A 150 19.05 10.50 2.55
CA GLY A 150 19.63 9.48 3.44
C GLY A 150 21.06 9.09 3.08
N THR A 151 21.46 9.27 1.83
CA THR A 151 22.80 8.90 1.33
C THR A 151 23.67 10.10 0.98
N ARG A 152 23.14 11.33 1.11
CA ARG A 152 23.79 12.58 0.70
C ARG A 152 24.23 12.57 -0.78
N THR A 153 23.42 11.96 -1.65
CA THR A 153 23.64 11.91 -3.08
C THR A 153 22.67 12.84 -3.81
N GLN A 154 22.96 13.12 -5.09
CA GLN A 154 22.05 13.88 -5.92
C GLN A 154 20.74 13.13 -6.15
N LYS A 155 19.60 13.81 -6.01
CA LYS A 155 18.28 13.27 -6.28
C LYS A 155 18.16 12.92 -7.77
N THR A 156 17.62 11.74 -8.05
CA THR A 156 17.31 11.35 -9.44
C THR A 156 16.08 12.08 -9.94
N GLU A 157 16.23 12.80 -11.06
CA GLU A 157 15.12 13.49 -11.70
C GLU A 157 14.24 12.51 -12.50
N PRO A 158 12.90 12.70 -12.48
CA PRO A 158 11.98 11.84 -13.19
C PRO A 158 12.03 12.06 -14.71
N ILE A 159 11.94 10.99 -15.49
CA ILE A 159 11.71 11.06 -16.93
C ILE A 159 10.19 11.11 -17.16
N LYS A 160 9.67 12.22 -17.67
CA LYS A 160 8.22 12.45 -17.84
C LYS A 160 7.53 11.35 -18.65
N ALA A 161 8.15 10.85 -19.72
CA ALA A 161 7.60 9.75 -20.53
C ALA A 161 7.51 8.45 -19.73
N LEU A 162 8.58 8.09 -19.00
CA LEU A 162 8.60 6.89 -18.15
C LEU A 162 7.53 6.96 -17.05
N GLU A 163 7.38 8.12 -16.41
CA GLU A 163 6.33 8.32 -15.39
C GLU A 163 4.92 8.14 -15.99
N LYS A 164 4.66 8.69 -17.18
CA LYS A 164 3.38 8.54 -17.87
C LYS A 164 3.10 7.07 -18.23
N VAL A 165 4.08 6.35 -18.78
CA VAL A 165 3.94 4.94 -19.13
C VAL A 165 3.69 4.11 -17.86
N THR A 166 4.51 4.29 -16.84
CA THR A 166 4.42 3.54 -15.58
C THR A 166 3.06 3.72 -14.90
N LEU A 167 2.65 4.97 -14.70
CA LEU A 167 1.39 5.24 -14.00
C LEU A 167 0.16 4.98 -14.88
N GLY A 168 0.25 5.25 -16.19
CA GLY A 168 -0.83 4.99 -17.14
C GLY A 168 -1.11 3.49 -17.30
N SER A 169 -0.06 2.67 -17.45
CA SER A 169 -0.22 1.22 -17.54
C SER A 169 -0.75 0.61 -16.23
N THR A 170 -0.30 1.11 -15.08
CA THR A 170 -0.83 0.66 -13.78
C THR A 170 -2.31 1.04 -13.62
N LEU A 171 -2.68 2.25 -13.99
CA LEU A 171 -4.09 2.68 -13.95
C LEU A 171 -4.96 1.87 -14.90
N LEU A 172 -4.46 1.57 -16.10
CA LEU A 172 -5.16 0.72 -17.06
C LEU A 172 -5.37 -0.70 -16.52
N LEU A 173 -4.36 -1.30 -15.90
CA LEU A 173 -4.50 -2.59 -15.22
C LEU A 173 -5.52 -2.51 -14.06
N ALA A 174 -5.51 -1.42 -13.28
CA ALA A 174 -6.50 -1.20 -12.23
C ALA A 174 -7.93 -1.15 -12.78
N LEU A 175 -8.15 -0.49 -13.92
CA LEU A 175 -9.45 -0.43 -14.58
C LEU A 175 -9.87 -1.80 -15.15
N ILE A 176 -8.95 -2.52 -15.80
CA ILE A 176 -9.22 -3.86 -16.37
C ILE A 176 -9.64 -4.82 -15.26
N HIS A 177 -8.90 -4.86 -14.14
CA HIS A 177 -9.22 -5.75 -13.02
C HIS A 177 -10.43 -5.26 -12.20
N GLY A 178 -10.59 -3.96 -12.06
CA GLY A 178 -11.76 -3.38 -11.37
C GLY A 178 -13.07 -3.62 -12.12
N LEU A 179 -13.03 -3.64 -13.45
CA LEU A 179 -14.20 -3.93 -14.31
C LEU A 179 -14.32 -5.42 -14.67
N ASN A 180 -13.47 -6.28 -14.13
CA ASN A 180 -13.43 -7.73 -14.38
C ASN A 180 -13.28 -8.09 -15.88
N LEU A 181 -12.54 -7.27 -16.65
CA LEU A 181 -12.35 -7.44 -18.09
C LEU A 181 -11.18 -8.36 -18.45
N GLN A 182 -10.36 -8.78 -17.49
CA GLN A 182 -9.15 -9.57 -17.74
C GLN A 182 -9.42 -10.92 -18.43
N GLN A 183 -10.62 -11.49 -18.24
CA GLN A 183 -11.01 -12.75 -18.86
C GLN A 183 -11.50 -12.57 -20.32
N GLN A 184 -11.82 -11.35 -20.71
CA GLN A 184 -12.32 -11.00 -22.07
C GLN A 184 -11.17 -10.60 -22.99
N LEU A 185 -9.98 -10.35 -22.44
CA LEU A 185 -8.81 -9.92 -23.20
C LEU A 185 -7.92 -11.11 -23.57
N ALA A 186 -7.37 -11.07 -24.78
CA ALA A 186 -6.47 -12.10 -25.25
C ALA A 186 -5.23 -12.20 -24.31
N PRO A 187 -4.74 -13.42 -24.02
CA PRO A 187 -3.58 -13.63 -23.13
C PRO A 187 -2.33 -12.84 -23.53
N TRP A 188 -2.06 -12.74 -24.83
CA TRP A 188 -0.91 -11.96 -25.32
C TRP A 188 -1.03 -10.47 -25.01
N LEU A 189 -2.26 -9.92 -25.03
CA LEU A 189 -2.50 -8.51 -24.68
C LEU A 189 -2.27 -8.29 -23.17
N MET A 190 -2.76 -9.20 -22.34
CA MET A 190 -2.49 -9.14 -20.89
C MET A 190 -1.00 -9.28 -20.61
N ALA A 191 -0.27 -10.20 -21.28
CA ALA A 191 1.16 -10.32 -21.19
C ALA A 191 1.88 -9.01 -21.54
N ALA A 192 1.48 -8.35 -22.62
CA ALA A 192 2.06 -7.09 -23.06
C ALA A 192 1.79 -5.96 -22.05
N LEU A 193 0.57 -5.82 -21.56
CA LEU A 193 0.20 -4.78 -20.57
C LEU A 193 0.96 -4.95 -19.25
N PHE A 194 0.99 -6.17 -18.71
CA PHE A 194 1.79 -6.50 -17.54
C PHE A 194 3.29 -6.30 -17.77
N GLY A 195 3.79 -6.68 -18.95
CA GLY A 195 5.17 -6.50 -19.33
C GLY A 195 5.59 -5.03 -19.42
N ILE A 196 4.79 -4.19 -20.09
CA ILE A 196 5.01 -2.74 -20.16
C ILE A 196 5.02 -2.12 -18.77
N ALA A 197 4.03 -2.43 -17.94
CA ALA A 197 3.98 -1.95 -16.56
C ALA A 197 5.18 -2.43 -15.75
N GLY A 198 5.50 -3.74 -15.80
CA GLY A 198 6.61 -4.33 -15.04
C GLY A 198 7.96 -3.77 -15.43
N VAL A 199 8.25 -3.69 -16.73
CA VAL A 199 9.49 -3.11 -17.24
C VAL A 199 9.62 -1.63 -16.88
N SER A 200 8.56 -0.84 -17.06
CA SER A 200 8.58 0.59 -16.74
C SER A 200 8.79 0.84 -15.24
N HIS A 201 8.13 0.09 -14.35
CA HIS A 201 8.40 0.13 -12.91
C HIS A 201 9.82 -0.32 -12.57
N GLY A 202 10.34 -1.37 -13.22
CA GLY A 202 11.70 -1.87 -13.03
C GLY A 202 12.76 -0.86 -13.46
N VAL A 203 12.63 -0.27 -14.65
CA VAL A 203 13.55 0.78 -15.14
C VAL A 203 13.53 1.98 -14.20
N ARG A 204 12.35 2.39 -13.76
CA ARG A 204 12.18 3.48 -12.80
C ARG A 204 12.87 3.20 -11.48
N TRP A 205 12.70 1.99 -10.92
CA TRP A 205 13.33 1.54 -9.69
C TRP A 205 14.86 1.49 -9.80
N LEU A 206 15.40 0.95 -10.89
CA LEU A 206 16.84 0.93 -11.17
C LEU A 206 17.41 2.35 -11.24
N ARG A 207 16.71 3.27 -11.91
CA ARG A 207 17.13 4.67 -12.00
C ARG A 207 17.22 5.36 -10.63
N TRP A 208 16.46 4.93 -9.62
CA TRP A 208 16.56 5.49 -8.27
C TRP A 208 17.82 5.07 -7.53
N ARG A 209 18.69 4.26 -8.17
CA ARG A 209 20.03 3.91 -7.68
C ARG A 209 19.97 3.23 -6.31
N PHE A 210 19.20 2.14 -6.18
CA PHE A 210 18.99 1.42 -4.92
C PHE A 210 20.32 1.03 -4.22
N TRP A 211 21.40 0.80 -5.01
CA TRP A 211 22.71 0.38 -4.51
C TRP A 211 23.40 1.43 -3.64
N VAL A 212 23.13 2.74 -3.81
CA VAL A 212 23.72 3.78 -2.95
C VAL A 212 23.15 3.76 -1.53
N GLY A 213 21.94 3.18 -1.36
CA GLY A 213 21.22 3.10 -0.09
C GLY A 213 21.48 1.84 0.73
N LEU A 214 22.23 0.86 0.24
CA LEU A 214 22.37 -0.46 0.87
C LEU A 214 22.88 -0.42 2.33
N ARG A 215 23.67 0.58 2.68
CA ARG A 215 24.15 0.79 4.06
C ARG A 215 23.20 1.60 4.94
N THR A 216 22.08 2.07 4.41
CA THR A 216 21.13 2.94 5.13
C THR A 216 19.78 2.20 5.26
N PRO A 217 19.46 1.63 6.45
CA PRO A 217 18.28 0.78 6.63
C PRO A 217 16.97 1.45 6.21
N LEU A 218 16.75 2.72 6.54
CA LEU A 218 15.56 3.49 6.14
C LEU A 218 15.51 3.82 4.63
N VAL A 219 16.54 3.49 3.86
CA VAL A 219 16.57 3.67 2.40
C VAL A 219 16.40 2.34 1.69
N TRP A 220 17.28 1.35 1.98
CA TRP A 220 17.17 0.07 1.28
C TRP A 220 15.82 -0.61 1.53
N SER A 221 15.21 -0.45 2.72
CA SER A 221 13.88 -0.99 3.01
C SER A 221 12.78 -0.46 2.08
N LEU A 222 12.85 0.81 1.66
CA LEU A 222 11.92 1.39 0.69
C LEU A 222 12.12 0.80 -0.71
N HIS A 223 13.37 0.61 -1.10
CA HIS A 223 13.70 0.04 -2.40
C HIS A 223 13.32 -1.44 -2.50
N THR A 224 13.56 -2.23 -1.45
CA THR A 224 13.17 -3.64 -1.40
C THR A 224 11.64 -3.80 -1.36
N ALA A 225 10.93 -2.89 -0.70
CA ALA A 225 9.47 -2.87 -0.75
C ALA A 225 8.94 -2.58 -2.16
N TYR A 226 9.49 -1.57 -2.83
CA TYR A 226 9.02 -1.19 -4.16
C TYR A 226 9.33 -2.24 -5.23
N CYS A 227 10.43 -3.00 -5.12
CA CYS A 227 10.81 -3.99 -6.13
C CYS A 227 9.78 -5.13 -6.29
N PHE A 228 8.93 -5.37 -5.31
CA PHE A 228 7.83 -6.33 -5.45
C PHE A 228 6.81 -5.94 -6.52
N ILE A 229 6.65 -4.64 -6.82
CA ILE A 229 5.73 -4.18 -7.87
C ILE A 229 6.19 -4.69 -9.24
N PRO A 230 7.40 -4.34 -9.74
CA PRO A 230 7.87 -4.89 -11.01
C PRO A 230 8.00 -6.42 -10.98
N MET A 231 8.39 -7.03 -9.87
CA MET A 231 8.46 -8.49 -9.75
C MET A 231 7.08 -9.13 -9.99
N GLY A 232 6.03 -8.68 -9.32
CA GLY A 232 4.68 -9.23 -9.48
C GLY A 232 4.14 -9.00 -10.89
N LEU A 233 4.35 -7.81 -11.47
CA LEU A 233 3.92 -7.47 -12.82
C LEU A 233 4.64 -8.34 -13.87
N LEU A 234 5.96 -8.53 -13.76
CA LEU A 234 6.72 -9.38 -14.68
C LEU A 234 6.40 -10.87 -14.52
N THR A 235 6.11 -11.32 -13.30
CA THR A 235 5.63 -12.68 -13.04
C THR A 235 4.28 -12.92 -13.72
N ALA A 236 3.35 -11.96 -13.64
CA ALA A 236 2.08 -12.03 -14.34
C ALA A 236 2.27 -12.03 -15.89
N ALA A 237 3.15 -11.16 -16.40
CA ALA A 237 3.46 -11.11 -17.81
C ALA A 237 4.00 -12.45 -18.33
N GLY A 238 4.93 -13.04 -17.57
CA GLY A 238 5.50 -14.36 -17.89
C GLY A 238 4.44 -15.47 -17.86
N GLY A 239 3.58 -15.48 -16.86
CA GLY A 239 2.47 -16.45 -16.77
C GLY A 239 1.56 -16.39 -17.99
N HIS A 240 1.11 -15.19 -18.38
CA HIS A 240 0.28 -15.02 -19.58
C HIS A 240 1.01 -15.35 -20.88
N ALA A 241 2.30 -15.01 -21.01
CA ALA A 241 3.08 -15.27 -22.22
C ALA A 241 3.39 -16.77 -22.41
N LEU A 242 3.62 -17.50 -21.32
CA LEU A 242 3.98 -18.91 -21.33
C LEU A 242 2.76 -19.84 -21.17
N GLY A 243 1.56 -19.32 -20.99
CA GLY A 243 0.37 -20.11 -20.67
C GLY A 243 0.41 -20.80 -19.31
N ILE A 244 1.21 -20.26 -18.36
CA ILE A 244 1.35 -20.81 -17.02
C ILE A 244 0.30 -20.13 -16.11
N THR A 245 -0.57 -20.94 -15.52
CA THR A 245 -1.57 -20.43 -14.59
C THR A 245 -0.94 -20.15 -13.23
N ILE A 246 -0.89 -18.87 -12.85
CA ILE A 246 -0.48 -18.44 -11.52
C ILE A 246 -1.75 -18.14 -10.73
N ALA A 247 -1.86 -18.70 -9.52
CA ALA A 247 -3.02 -18.46 -8.66
C ALA A 247 -3.19 -16.96 -8.41
N PRO A 248 -4.40 -16.38 -8.62
CA PRO A 248 -4.63 -14.94 -8.43
C PRO A 248 -4.21 -14.44 -7.05
N SER A 249 -4.44 -15.23 -5.99
CA SER A 249 -4.01 -14.89 -4.64
C SER A 249 -2.48 -14.76 -4.53
N THR A 250 -1.72 -15.64 -5.18
CA THR A 250 -0.24 -15.58 -5.17
C THR A 250 0.24 -14.30 -5.88
N LEU A 251 -0.35 -13.96 -7.01
CA LEU A 251 -0.04 -12.72 -7.72
C LEU A 251 -0.33 -11.49 -6.86
N LEU A 252 -1.50 -11.43 -6.24
CA LEU A 252 -1.85 -10.32 -5.35
C LEU A 252 -0.91 -10.17 -4.16
N HIS A 253 -0.30 -11.27 -3.68
CA HIS A 253 0.60 -11.21 -2.53
C HIS A 253 1.99 -10.61 -2.87
N PHE A 254 2.39 -10.51 -4.13
CA PHE A 254 3.51 -9.64 -4.50
C PHE A 254 3.22 -8.20 -4.10
N PHE A 255 1.99 -7.73 -4.33
CA PHE A 255 1.59 -6.36 -4.05
C PHE A 255 1.23 -6.15 -2.58
N THR A 256 0.53 -7.08 -1.95
CA THR A 256 0.01 -6.92 -0.58
C THR A 256 1.06 -7.29 0.48
N ALA A 257 1.46 -8.56 0.57
CA ALA A 257 2.46 -9.00 1.55
C ALA A 257 3.86 -8.44 1.24
N GLY A 258 4.24 -8.39 -0.05
CA GLY A 258 5.52 -7.88 -0.50
C GLY A 258 5.57 -6.34 -0.45
N ALA A 259 4.94 -5.68 -1.45
CA ALA A 259 5.09 -4.24 -1.61
C ALA A 259 4.40 -3.44 -0.48
N MET A 260 3.11 -3.66 -0.22
CA MET A 260 2.37 -2.90 0.80
C MET A 260 2.94 -3.14 2.20
N GLY A 261 3.06 -4.41 2.62
CA GLY A 261 3.55 -4.75 3.96
C GLY A 261 4.92 -4.18 4.24
N ALA A 262 5.88 -4.37 3.32
CA ALA A 262 7.24 -3.86 3.49
C ALA A 262 7.30 -2.32 3.42
N LEU A 263 6.53 -1.69 2.48
CA LEU A 263 6.52 -0.23 2.37
C LEU A 263 5.88 0.43 3.59
N ILE A 264 4.84 -0.17 4.17
CA ILE A 264 4.21 0.31 5.40
C ILE A 264 5.22 0.31 6.54
N VAL A 265 5.91 -0.81 6.81
CA VAL A 265 6.91 -0.88 7.90
C VAL A 265 8.03 0.14 7.67
N ALA A 266 8.55 0.26 6.44
CA ALA A 266 9.62 1.18 6.09
C ALA A 266 9.19 2.66 6.24
N MET A 267 8.01 3.02 5.71
CA MET A 267 7.50 4.39 5.76
C MET A 267 7.10 4.80 7.18
N MET A 268 6.37 3.94 7.90
CA MET A 268 5.97 4.22 9.29
C MET A 268 7.19 4.40 10.18
N SER A 269 8.24 3.57 10.03
CA SER A 269 9.49 3.72 10.78
C SER A 269 10.13 5.10 10.55
N ARG A 270 10.21 5.52 9.30
CA ARG A 270 10.79 6.82 8.94
C ARG A 270 9.94 7.99 9.40
N VAL A 271 8.64 7.93 9.15
CA VAL A 271 7.68 9.00 9.50
C VAL A 271 7.59 9.17 11.01
N SER A 272 7.54 8.08 11.77
CA SER A 272 7.50 8.12 13.24
C SER A 272 8.71 8.84 13.83
N LEU A 273 9.92 8.56 13.32
CA LEU A 273 11.13 9.28 13.77
C LEU A 273 11.06 10.77 13.42
N GLY A 274 10.75 11.09 12.15
CA GLY A 274 10.72 12.48 11.69
C GLY A 274 9.65 13.32 12.38
N HIS A 275 8.45 12.78 12.55
CA HIS A 275 7.34 13.51 13.20
C HIS A 275 7.47 13.60 14.72
N SER A 276 8.28 12.76 15.36
CA SER A 276 8.61 12.85 16.78
C SER A 276 9.85 13.70 17.07
N GLY A 277 10.41 14.37 16.05
CA GLY A 277 11.60 15.21 16.18
C GLY A 277 12.91 14.43 16.38
N ARG A 278 12.91 13.12 16.14
CA ARG A 278 14.07 12.23 16.35
C ARG A 278 14.94 12.16 15.11
N PRO A 279 16.26 11.90 15.28
CA PRO A 279 17.14 11.63 14.15
C PRO A 279 16.63 10.47 13.29
N LEU A 280 16.82 10.55 11.97
CA LEU A 280 16.43 9.50 11.02
C LEU A 280 17.43 8.32 11.07
N SER A 281 17.66 7.81 12.26
CA SER A 281 18.51 6.64 12.57
C SER A 281 17.64 5.61 13.31
N PRO A 282 17.23 4.53 12.67
CA PRO A 282 16.36 3.54 13.30
C PRO A 282 17.12 2.75 14.36
N ALA A 283 16.40 2.26 15.38
CA ALA A 283 16.97 1.34 16.35
C ALA A 283 17.55 0.10 15.63
N LYS A 284 18.62 -0.48 16.19
CA LYS A 284 19.32 -1.63 15.59
C LYS A 284 18.38 -2.80 15.29
N LEU A 285 17.36 -3.03 16.13
CA LEU A 285 16.34 -4.05 15.94
C LEU A 285 15.53 -3.87 14.65
N MET A 286 15.38 -2.64 14.14
CA MET A 286 14.60 -2.42 12.93
C MET A 286 15.26 -2.94 11.65
N THR A 287 16.59 -3.05 11.62
CA THR A 287 17.28 -3.60 10.45
C THR A 287 16.86 -5.05 10.16
N PRO A 288 16.94 -6.00 11.12
CA PRO A 288 16.41 -7.35 10.91
C PRO A 288 14.88 -7.38 10.69
N CYS A 289 14.10 -6.45 11.26
CA CYS A 289 12.67 -6.36 10.98
C CYS A 289 12.38 -5.99 9.51
N PHE A 290 13.15 -5.07 8.93
CA PHE A 290 13.05 -4.76 7.50
C PHE A 290 13.45 -5.94 6.61
N ALA A 291 14.47 -6.71 7.00
CA ALA A 291 14.83 -7.94 6.29
C ALA A 291 13.75 -9.01 6.43
N ALA A 292 13.17 -9.18 7.62
CA ALA A 292 12.11 -10.14 7.88
C ALA A 292 10.86 -9.87 7.03
N ILE A 293 10.40 -8.60 6.95
CA ILE A 293 9.22 -8.29 6.14
C ILE A 293 9.48 -8.47 4.64
N PHE A 294 10.70 -8.18 4.16
CA PHE A 294 11.09 -8.44 2.79
C PHE A 294 11.09 -9.95 2.49
N LEU A 295 11.70 -10.76 3.34
CA LEU A 295 11.71 -12.22 3.21
C LEU A 295 10.30 -12.82 3.32
N ALA A 296 9.45 -12.27 4.21
CA ALA A 296 8.04 -12.66 4.28
C ALA A 296 7.32 -12.48 2.95
N GLY A 297 7.53 -11.32 2.31
CA GLY A 297 7.00 -11.04 0.97
C GLY A 297 7.52 -12.03 -0.08
N LEU A 298 8.81 -12.34 -0.10
CA LEU A 298 9.40 -13.34 -1.01
C LEU A 298 8.79 -14.72 -0.79
N CYS A 299 8.69 -15.17 0.46
CA CYS A 299 8.11 -16.47 0.78
C CYS A 299 6.64 -16.55 0.33
N ARG A 300 5.85 -15.49 0.56
CA ARG A 300 4.41 -15.49 0.26
C ARG A 300 4.09 -15.38 -1.24
N SER A 301 5.03 -14.91 -2.04
CA SER A 301 4.83 -14.65 -3.46
C SER A 301 5.79 -15.46 -4.34
N LEU A 302 7.06 -15.05 -4.49
CA LEU A 302 8.02 -15.63 -5.41
C LEU A 302 8.31 -17.11 -5.11
N MET A 303 8.52 -17.47 -3.84
CA MET A 303 8.83 -18.87 -3.49
C MET A 303 7.67 -19.82 -3.75
N VAL A 304 6.43 -19.36 -3.56
CA VAL A 304 5.22 -20.13 -3.92
C VAL A 304 5.15 -20.41 -5.43
N VAL A 305 5.63 -19.49 -6.28
CA VAL A 305 5.66 -19.67 -7.73
C VAL A 305 6.80 -20.61 -8.14
N LEU A 306 8.00 -20.41 -7.58
CA LEU A 306 9.21 -21.16 -7.99
C LEU A 306 9.27 -22.58 -7.41
N LEU A 307 8.77 -22.77 -6.20
CA LEU A 307 8.86 -24.01 -5.44
C LEU A 307 7.49 -24.39 -4.85
N PRO A 308 6.46 -24.63 -5.68
CA PRO A 308 5.09 -24.85 -5.24
C PRO A 308 4.92 -26.10 -4.37
N GLN A 309 5.81 -27.08 -4.48
CA GLN A 309 5.78 -28.31 -3.66
C GLN A 309 6.01 -28.05 -2.17
N TRP A 310 6.56 -26.86 -1.80
CA TRP A 310 6.79 -26.44 -0.42
C TRP A 310 5.80 -25.35 0.03
N HIS A 311 4.60 -25.32 -0.56
CA HIS A 311 3.61 -24.25 -0.36
C HIS A 311 3.34 -23.95 1.12
N GLU A 312 3.04 -24.95 1.92
CA GLU A 312 2.74 -24.79 3.34
C GLU A 312 3.94 -24.22 4.13
N LEU A 313 5.15 -24.69 3.81
CA LEU A 313 6.38 -24.15 4.43
C LEU A 313 6.50 -22.65 4.17
N TRP A 314 6.29 -22.24 2.91
CA TRP A 314 6.40 -20.83 2.51
C TRP A 314 5.33 -19.96 3.18
N LEU A 315 4.10 -20.47 3.33
CA LEU A 315 3.04 -19.75 4.05
C LEU A 315 3.38 -19.55 5.52
N ASN A 316 3.80 -20.63 6.20
CA ASN A 316 4.14 -20.59 7.62
C ASN A 316 5.33 -19.68 7.89
N LEU A 317 6.39 -19.81 7.08
CA LEU A 317 7.58 -18.96 7.19
C LEU A 317 7.26 -17.50 6.93
N SER A 318 6.47 -17.21 5.89
CA SER A 318 6.00 -15.85 5.61
C SER A 318 5.25 -15.25 6.78
N SER A 319 4.31 -16.01 7.36
CA SER A 319 3.50 -15.55 8.49
C SER A 319 4.36 -15.27 9.73
N ALA A 320 5.30 -16.16 10.05
CA ALA A 320 6.22 -15.97 11.17
C ALA A 320 7.12 -14.73 10.99
N LEU A 321 7.71 -14.56 9.81
CA LEU A 321 8.57 -13.42 9.49
C LEU A 321 7.78 -12.09 9.51
N TRP A 322 6.54 -12.11 9.01
CA TRP A 322 5.64 -10.96 9.02
C TRP A 322 5.31 -10.54 10.46
N LEU A 323 4.92 -11.50 11.31
CA LEU A 323 4.64 -11.27 12.72
C LEU A 323 5.87 -10.72 13.45
N CYS A 324 7.06 -11.29 13.24
CA CYS A 324 8.30 -10.80 13.83
C CYS A 324 8.62 -9.36 13.42
N ALA A 325 8.42 -9.01 12.14
CA ALA A 325 8.67 -7.66 11.65
C ALA A 325 7.73 -6.63 12.29
N PHE A 326 6.43 -6.91 12.36
CA PHE A 326 5.46 -6.00 12.97
C PHE A 326 5.56 -5.97 14.49
N ALA A 327 5.82 -7.09 15.16
CA ALA A 327 6.08 -7.11 16.60
C ALA A 327 7.30 -6.26 16.96
N GLY A 328 8.40 -6.37 16.22
CA GLY A 328 9.57 -5.53 16.38
C GLY A 328 9.27 -4.06 16.13
N PHE A 329 8.46 -3.73 15.10
CA PHE A 329 8.00 -2.37 14.85
C PHE A 329 7.19 -1.82 16.05
N ILE A 330 6.20 -2.55 16.53
CA ILE A 330 5.36 -2.14 17.67
C ILE A 330 6.25 -1.93 18.91
N TRP A 331 7.15 -2.86 19.19
CA TRP A 331 8.07 -2.76 20.33
C TRP A 331 8.91 -1.49 20.30
N VAL A 332 9.48 -1.16 19.15
CA VAL A 332 10.38 0.00 19.00
C VAL A 332 9.60 1.31 18.97
N TYR A 333 8.46 1.36 18.24
CA TYR A 333 7.82 2.64 17.93
C TYR A 333 6.69 3.02 18.88
N THR A 334 6.07 2.07 19.62
CA THR A 334 5.05 2.42 20.61
C THR A 334 5.55 3.45 21.62
N PRO A 335 6.71 3.27 22.29
CA PRO A 335 7.20 4.29 23.22
C PRO A 335 7.61 5.61 22.57
N ILE A 336 7.87 5.61 21.25
CA ILE A 336 8.17 6.84 20.50
C ILE A 336 6.89 7.61 20.21
N LEU A 337 5.82 6.91 19.81
CA LEU A 337 4.55 7.50 19.39
C LEU A 337 3.67 7.93 20.56
N THR A 338 3.86 7.34 21.75
CA THR A 338 3.09 7.67 22.96
C THR A 338 3.76 8.73 23.84
N ARG A 339 4.95 9.22 23.45
CA ARG A 339 5.66 10.28 24.19
C ARG A 339 5.64 11.59 23.42
N PRO A 340 5.75 12.73 24.11
CA PRO A 340 5.90 14.03 23.46
C PRO A 340 7.10 14.08 22.52
N ARG A 341 7.06 14.99 21.57
CA ARG A 341 8.17 15.28 20.66
C ARG A 341 9.40 15.74 21.46
N ILE A 342 10.58 15.28 21.06
CA ILE A 342 11.82 15.64 21.76
C ILE A 342 12.31 17.06 21.43
N ASP A 343 11.80 17.67 20.33
CA ASP A 343 12.14 19.03 19.89
C ASP A 343 11.21 20.11 20.46
N GLY A 344 10.29 19.75 21.38
CA GLY A 344 9.36 20.66 22.05
C GLY A 344 8.27 21.27 21.17
N LYS A 345 8.20 20.91 19.89
CA LYS A 345 7.16 21.39 18.99
C LYS A 345 5.85 20.64 19.24
N PRO A 346 4.69 21.25 18.95
CA PRO A 346 3.42 20.54 19.02
C PRO A 346 3.41 19.34 18.07
N GLY A 347 2.84 18.23 18.55
CA GLY A 347 2.72 16.97 17.82
C GLY A 347 1.70 17.03 16.70
#